data_e72376ae173a060298cf6882db05f91d
#
_entry.id   e72376ae173a060298cf6882db05f91d
#
_cell.length_a   1.000
_cell.length_b   1.000
_cell.length_c   1.000
_cell.angle_alpha   90.00
_cell.angle_beta   90.00
_cell.angle_gamma   90.00
#
_symmetry.space_group_name_H-M   'P 1'
#
loop_
_entity.id
_entity.type
_entity.pdbx_description
1 polymer ?
#
loop_
_entity_poly.entity_id
_entity_poly.type
_entity_poly.pdbx_seq_one_letter_code
_entity_poly.pdbx_strand_id
1 'polypeptide(L)'
;PWCSVIIRNLFGVAGSAHRNGRRFTHRYAWPSAKWGSLPLEGGIEAAYRSEIESAPDSSSKFKEIETRLENLRSPFRSAETFLIEEIIDPRDTRRLLVEFVHDAAPLRETGPSSFGMRP
;
A
#
# COMPACT_ATOMS: atom_id res chain seq x y z
N PRO A 1 7.30 14.78 8.60
CA PRO A 1 6.42 14.59 7.44
C PRO A 1 6.85 13.38 6.59
N TRP A 2 5.89 12.70 5.98
CA TRP A 2 6.14 11.53 5.15
C TRP A 2 5.20 11.52 3.94
N CYS A 3 5.74 11.45 2.73
CA CYS A 3 4.97 11.26 1.51
C CYS A 3 5.34 9.93 0.86
N SER A 4 4.34 9.17 0.45
CA SER A 4 4.54 7.93 -0.29
C SER A 4 3.68 7.90 -1.55
N VAL A 5 4.22 7.33 -2.61
CA VAL A 5 3.50 7.09 -3.86
C VAL A 5 3.56 5.60 -4.19
N ILE A 6 2.41 4.95 -4.20
CA ILE A 6 2.32 3.54 -4.57
C ILE A 6 2.21 3.44 -6.09
N ILE A 7 3.26 3.00 -6.72
CA ILE A 7 3.35 2.94 -8.19
C ILE A 7 2.79 1.61 -8.72
N ARG A 8 3.13 0.50 -8.05
CA ARG A 8 2.79 -0.84 -8.50
C ARG A 8 2.51 -1.74 -7.30
N ASN A 9 3.33 -2.72 -7.02
CA ASN A 9 3.10 -3.74 -6.01
C ASN A 9 3.65 -3.33 -4.63
N LEU A 10 2.81 -3.37 -3.62
CA LEU A 10 3.17 -3.06 -2.23
C LEU A 10 2.46 -4.05 -1.30
N PHE A 11 3.10 -5.15 -0.93
CA PHE A 11 2.48 -6.21 -0.14
C PHE A 11 3.15 -6.42 1.21
N GLY A 12 2.36 -6.95 2.16
CA GLY A 12 2.83 -7.34 3.48
C GLY A 12 3.34 -6.18 4.32
N VAL A 13 4.40 -6.41 5.06
CA VAL A 13 5.01 -5.44 6.00
C VAL A 13 5.46 -4.16 5.32
N ALA A 14 5.90 -4.23 4.05
CA ALA A 14 6.28 -3.04 3.29
C ALA A 14 5.12 -2.02 3.20
N GLY A 15 3.88 -2.49 3.03
CA GLY A 15 2.71 -1.63 3.01
C GLY A 15 2.47 -0.87 4.31
N SER A 16 2.75 -1.51 5.45
CA SER A 16 2.63 -0.91 6.77
C SER A 16 3.82 0.01 7.08
N ALA A 17 5.03 -0.39 6.71
CA ALA A 17 6.25 0.39 6.94
C ALA A 17 6.25 1.74 6.22
N HIS A 18 5.62 1.82 5.05
CA HIS A 18 5.49 3.05 4.28
C HIS A 18 4.26 3.91 4.67
N ARG A 19 3.70 3.69 5.86
CA ARG A 19 2.64 4.52 6.43
C ARG A 19 3.02 4.97 7.84
N ASN A 20 3.17 6.27 8.03
CA ASN A 20 3.38 6.83 9.36
C ASN A 20 2.13 7.59 9.81
N GLY A 21 1.21 6.92 10.47
CA GLY A 21 -0.06 7.49 10.93
C GLY A 21 0.04 8.49 12.11
N ARG A 22 1.25 8.74 12.64
CA ARG A 22 1.48 9.67 13.75
C ARG A 22 2.04 11.03 13.33
N ARG A 23 2.33 11.22 12.04
CA ARG A 23 2.95 12.44 11.50
C ARG A 23 2.13 12.96 10.33
N PHE A 24 2.39 14.19 9.92
CA PHE A 24 1.85 14.72 8.68
C PHE A 24 2.29 13.83 7.51
N THR A 25 1.32 13.21 6.86
CA THR A 25 1.57 12.21 5.82
C THR A 25 0.64 12.40 4.65
N HIS A 26 1.16 12.22 3.43
CA HIS A 26 0.36 12.02 2.23
C HIS A 26 0.70 10.67 1.60
N ARG A 27 -0.31 9.99 1.10
CA ARG A 27 -0.17 8.72 0.42
C ARG A 27 -1.00 8.71 -0.86
N TYR A 28 -0.30 8.79 -1.96
CA TYR A 28 -0.90 8.73 -3.29
C TYR A 28 -0.76 7.35 -3.90
N ALA A 29 -1.60 7.03 -4.86
CA ALA A 29 -1.49 5.81 -5.65
C ALA A 29 -1.65 6.10 -7.14
N TRP A 30 -0.88 5.41 -7.97
CA TRP A 30 -1.15 5.35 -9.40
C TRP A 30 -2.30 4.35 -9.67
N PRO A 31 -3.00 4.45 -10.82
CA PRO A 31 -4.03 3.47 -11.19
C PRO A 31 -3.51 2.03 -11.31
N SER A 32 -2.20 1.86 -11.55
CA SER A 32 -1.51 0.57 -11.61
C SER A 32 -1.14 0.00 -10.24
N ALA A 33 -1.40 0.73 -9.16
CA ALA A 33 -1.03 0.32 -7.81
C ALA A 33 -1.86 -0.87 -7.34
N LYS A 34 -1.20 -1.80 -6.67
CA LYS A 34 -1.83 -2.95 -6.01
C LYS A 34 -1.18 -3.15 -4.66
N TRP A 35 -1.98 -3.34 -3.62
CA TRP A 35 -1.47 -3.65 -2.29
C TRP A 35 -2.39 -4.56 -1.51
N GLY A 36 -1.86 -5.15 -0.46
CA GLY A 36 -2.58 -6.07 0.40
C GLY A 36 -1.66 -6.72 1.42
N SER A 37 -2.23 -7.53 2.29
CA SER A 37 -1.47 -8.26 3.31
C SER A 37 -0.60 -9.38 2.71
N LEU A 38 -0.92 -9.86 1.53
CA LEU A 38 -0.34 -11.07 0.94
C LEU A 38 -0.13 -10.90 -0.57
N PRO A 39 1.02 -11.28 -1.15
CA PRO A 39 1.14 -11.49 -2.59
C PRO A 39 0.28 -12.69 -3.01
N LEU A 40 -0.32 -12.68 -4.22
CA LEU A 40 -1.11 -13.85 -4.68
C LEU A 40 -0.19 -15.02 -5.01
N GLU A 41 0.88 -14.76 -5.75
CA GLU A 41 1.84 -15.76 -6.18
C GLU A 41 2.55 -16.39 -4.98
N GLY A 42 2.32 -17.67 -4.73
CA GLY A 42 2.85 -18.45 -3.61
C GLY A 42 2.26 -18.11 -2.24
N GLY A 43 1.54 -17.01 -2.11
CA GLY A 43 0.97 -16.59 -0.84
C GLY A 43 -0.37 -17.27 -0.54
N ILE A 44 -1.16 -17.59 -1.56
CA ILE A 44 -2.45 -18.27 -1.41
C ILE A 44 -2.22 -19.69 -0.91
N GLU A 45 -1.30 -20.42 -1.54
CA GLU A 45 -0.96 -21.78 -1.15
C GLU A 45 -0.43 -21.85 0.28
N ALA A 46 0.36 -20.86 0.69
CA ALA A 46 0.90 -20.83 2.05
C ALA A 46 -0.17 -20.49 3.10
N ALA A 47 -1.00 -19.48 2.84
CA ALA A 47 -1.93 -18.94 3.83
C ALA A 47 -3.27 -19.73 3.88
N TYR A 48 -3.69 -20.33 2.78
CA TYR A 48 -4.99 -20.98 2.63
C TYR A 48 -4.88 -22.49 2.35
N ARG A 49 -3.71 -23.08 2.59
CA ARG A 49 -3.45 -24.50 2.33
C ARG A 49 -4.55 -25.42 2.88
N SER A 50 -4.87 -25.29 4.16
CA SER A 50 -5.86 -26.15 4.82
C SER A 50 -7.26 -26.00 4.22
N GLU A 51 -7.64 -24.78 3.83
CA GLU A 51 -8.93 -24.49 3.20
C GLU A 51 -9.01 -25.09 1.79
N ILE A 52 -7.91 -25.03 1.04
CA ILE A 52 -7.82 -25.59 -0.31
C ILE A 52 -7.82 -27.12 -0.28
N GLU A 53 -7.01 -27.72 0.60
CA GLU A 53 -6.89 -29.19 0.71
C GLU A 53 -8.17 -29.85 1.24
N SER A 54 -8.95 -29.18 2.07
CA SER A 54 -10.21 -29.69 2.60
C SER A 54 -11.41 -29.54 1.65
N ALA A 55 -11.25 -28.77 0.56
CA ALA A 55 -12.34 -28.58 -0.40
C ALA A 55 -12.53 -29.79 -1.33
N PRO A 56 -13.77 -30.12 -1.72
CA PRO A 56 -14.03 -31.18 -2.69
C PRO A 56 -13.35 -30.99 -4.04
N ASP A 57 -13.17 -29.73 -4.46
CA ASP A 57 -12.40 -29.33 -5.63
C ASP A 57 -11.41 -28.20 -5.24
N SER A 58 -10.18 -28.62 -5.03
CA SER A 58 -9.09 -27.72 -4.65
C SER A 58 -8.82 -26.64 -5.70
N SER A 59 -9.01 -26.95 -6.99
CA SER A 59 -8.76 -26.03 -8.09
C SER A 59 -9.81 -24.91 -8.14
N SER A 60 -11.08 -25.26 -7.99
CA SER A 60 -12.17 -24.26 -7.89
C SER A 60 -12.03 -23.40 -6.65
N LYS A 61 -11.65 -24.00 -5.52
CA LYS A 61 -11.44 -23.27 -4.27
C LYS A 61 -10.28 -22.29 -4.35
N PHE A 62 -9.18 -22.69 -4.97
CA PHE A 62 -8.06 -21.81 -5.22
C PHE A 62 -8.47 -20.57 -6.03
N LYS A 63 -9.19 -20.76 -7.14
CA LYS A 63 -9.68 -19.66 -7.99
C LYS A 63 -10.65 -18.73 -7.27
N GLU A 64 -11.51 -19.28 -6.42
CA GLU A 64 -12.42 -18.48 -5.58
C GLU A 64 -11.63 -17.55 -4.66
N ILE A 65 -10.62 -18.08 -3.96
CA ILE A 65 -9.76 -17.32 -3.05
C ILE A 65 -8.97 -16.28 -3.83
N GLU A 66 -8.38 -16.65 -4.96
CA GLU A 66 -7.64 -15.76 -5.84
C GLU A 66 -8.50 -14.57 -6.29
N THR A 67 -9.70 -14.83 -6.80
CA THR A 67 -10.63 -13.79 -7.24
C THR A 67 -11.05 -12.87 -6.09
N ARG A 68 -11.33 -13.43 -4.92
CA ARG A 68 -11.66 -12.66 -3.71
C ARG A 68 -10.53 -11.73 -3.32
N LEU A 69 -9.31 -12.23 -3.28
CA LEU A 69 -8.13 -11.43 -2.92
C LEU A 69 -7.77 -10.39 -3.98
N GLU A 70 -7.92 -10.71 -5.27
CA GLU A 70 -7.69 -9.74 -6.35
C GLU A 70 -8.66 -8.55 -6.25
N ASN A 71 -9.92 -8.80 -5.95
CA ASN A 71 -10.92 -7.74 -5.75
C ASN A 71 -10.60 -6.83 -4.55
N LEU A 72 -9.90 -7.34 -3.53
CA LEU A 72 -9.48 -6.54 -2.38
C LEU A 72 -8.28 -5.64 -2.65
N ARG A 73 -7.56 -5.85 -3.74
CA ARG A 73 -6.32 -5.13 -4.07
C ARG A 73 -6.51 -3.85 -4.85
N SER A 74 -7.73 -3.57 -5.27
CA SER A 74 -8.04 -2.37 -6.06
C SER A 74 -7.67 -1.10 -5.30
N PRO A 75 -6.92 -0.17 -5.92
CA PRO A 75 -6.62 1.13 -5.32
C PRO A 75 -7.88 1.95 -5.09
N PHE A 76 -8.90 1.79 -5.94
CA PHE A 76 -10.19 2.48 -5.82
C PHE A 76 -10.89 2.16 -4.52
N ARG A 77 -10.89 0.90 -4.09
CA ARG A 77 -11.47 0.49 -2.82
C ARG A 77 -10.78 1.14 -1.61
N SER A 78 -9.48 1.31 -1.68
CA SER A 78 -8.73 1.99 -0.62
C SER A 78 -8.95 3.50 -0.62
N ALA A 79 -9.17 4.10 -1.80
CA ALA A 79 -9.57 5.49 -1.92
C ALA A 79 -10.95 5.74 -1.30
N GLU A 80 -11.93 4.86 -1.55
CA GLU A 80 -13.28 4.92 -0.97
C GLU A 80 -13.26 4.85 0.57
N THR A 81 -12.26 4.22 1.15
CA THR A 81 -12.09 4.10 2.60
C THR A 81 -11.08 5.10 3.19
N PHE A 82 -10.64 6.09 2.41
CA PHE A 82 -9.66 7.11 2.80
C PHE A 82 -8.34 6.54 3.35
N LEU A 83 -7.90 5.39 2.84
CA LEU A 83 -6.59 4.81 3.15
C LEU A 83 -5.45 5.41 2.31
N ILE A 84 -5.80 6.13 1.29
CA ILE A 84 -4.93 6.98 0.46
C ILE A 84 -5.63 8.32 0.25
N GLU A 85 -4.89 9.38 0.01
CA GLU A 85 -5.45 10.70 -0.26
C GLU A 85 -6.07 10.74 -1.65
N GLU A 86 -5.39 10.21 -2.66
CA GLU A 86 -5.87 10.27 -4.04
C GLU A 86 -5.23 9.20 -4.93
N ILE A 87 -5.99 8.75 -5.95
CA ILE A 87 -5.44 8.03 -7.10
C ILE A 87 -5.08 9.06 -8.16
N ILE A 88 -3.79 9.21 -8.41
CA ILE A 88 -3.23 10.29 -9.21
C ILE A 88 -2.84 9.86 -10.63
N ASP A 89 -2.92 10.78 -11.59
CA ASP A 89 -2.23 10.60 -12.86
C ASP A 89 -0.71 10.55 -12.59
N PRO A 90 0.02 9.58 -13.14
CA PRO A 90 1.48 9.52 -13.03
C PRO A 90 2.20 10.82 -13.37
N ARG A 91 1.66 11.61 -14.30
CA ARG A 91 2.19 12.91 -14.73
C ARG A 91 2.12 13.98 -13.64
N ASP A 92 1.15 13.88 -12.71
CA ASP A 92 0.99 14.80 -11.60
C ASP A 92 1.88 14.50 -10.40
N THR A 93 2.55 13.35 -10.38
CA THR A 93 3.37 12.92 -9.24
C THR A 93 4.34 13.99 -8.77
N ARG A 94 5.09 14.62 -9.70
CA ARG A 94 6.07 15.64 -9.35
C ARG A 94 5.40 16.88 -8.74
N ARG A 95 4.31 17.35 -9.31
CA ARG A 95 3.56 18.50 -8.80
C ARG A 95 3.09 18.26 -7.38
N LEU A 96 2.45 17.14 -7.12
CA LEU A 96 1.93 16.77 -5.80
C LEU A 96 3.04 16.58 -4.76
N LEU A 97 4.20 16.05 -5.15
CA LEU A 97 5.35 15.95 -4.26
C LEU A 97 5.91 17.34 -3.92
N VAL A 98 5.92 18.29 -4.85
CA VAL A 98 6.33 19.66 -4.59
C VAL A 98 5.34 20.34 -3.64
N GLU A 99 4.05 20.21 -3.86
CA GLU A 99 3.00 20.72 -2.98
C GLU A 99 3.16 20.15 -1.57
N PHE A 100 3.33 18.84 -1.43
CA PHE A 100 3.60 18.21 -0.15
C PHE A 100 4.83 18.81 0.57
N VAL A 101 5.91 19.06 -0.16
CA VAL A 101 7.14 19.68 0.43
C VAL A 101 6.83 21.08 0.96
N HIS A 102 6.05 21.89 0.25
CA HIS A 102 5.64 23.20 0.71
C HIS A 102 4.77 23.12 1.96
N ASP A 103 3.78 22.23 1.99
CA ASP A 103 2.88 22.04 3.13
C ASP A 103 3.62 21.48 4.35
N ALA A 104 4.60 20.64 4.13
CA ALA A 104 5.41 20.02 5.18
C ALA A 104 6.52 20.95 5.72
N ALA A 105 6.92 21.98 4.98
CA ALA A 105 8.03 22.84 5.34
C ALA A 105 7.87 23.52 6.73
N PRO A 106 6.70 24.06 7.10
CA PRO A 106 6.49 24.65 8.42
C PRO A 106 6.56 23.65 9.58
N LEU A 107 6.39 22.35 9.28
CA LEU A 107 6.38 21.27 10.27
C LEU A 107 7.75 20.65 10.49
N ARG A 108 8.78 21.15 9.80
CA ARG A 108 10.14 20.64 9.93
C ARG A 108 10.80 21.26 11.16
N GLU A 109 11.16 20.42 12.09
CA GLU A 109 12.00 20.81 13.20
C GLU A 109 13.45 21.00 12.70
N THR A 110 14.09 22.08 13.15
CA THR A 110 15.52 22.34 12.91
C THR A 110 16.32 21.75 14.06
N GLY A 111 17.39 21.02 13.75
CA GLY A 111 18.26 20.44 14.75
C GLY A 111 18.64 18.99 14.45
N PRO A 112 19.40 18.35 15.33
CA PRO A 112 19.78 16.96 15.17
C PRO A 112 18.53 16.07 15.21
N SER A 113 18.47 15.05 14.34
CA SER A 113 17.39 14.07 14.34
C SER A 113 17.34 13.35 15.68
N SER A 114 16.13 13.28 16.28
CA SER A 114 15.87 12.46 17.48
C SER A 114 15.98 10.96 17.20
N PHE A 115 16.00 10.57 15.95
CA PHE A 115 16.22 9.20 15.51
C PHE A 115 17.64 9.08 14.98
N GLY A 116 18.51 8.42 15.74
CA GLY A 116 19.84 8.04 15.26
C GLY A 116 19.68 7.07 14.09
N MET A 117 19.87 7.54 12.87
CA MET A 117 20.16 6.63 11.76
C MET A 117 21.62 6.22 11.90
N ARG A 118 21.86 4.96 12.18
CA ARG A 118 23.16 4.36 11.97
C ARG A 118 23.24 3.88 10.53
N PRO A 119 24.26 4.27 9.78
CA PRO A 119 24.52 3.73 8.46
C PRO A 119 24.84 2.23 8.53
#